data_b05c2fd6e199f04d165c1cf45eb7d469
#
_entry.id   b05c2fd6e199f04d165c1cf45eb7d469
#
_cell.length_a   1.000
_cell.length_b   1.000
_cell.length_c   1.000
_cell.angle_alpha   90.00
_cell.angle_beta   90.00
_cell.angle_gamma   90.00
#
_symmetry.space_group_name_H-M   'P 1'
#
loop_
_entity.id
_entity.type
_entity.pdbx_description
1 polymer ?
#
loop_
_entity_poly.entity_id
_entity_poly.type
_entity_poly.pdbx_seq_one_letter_code
_entity_poly.pdbx_strand_id
1 'polypeptide(L)'
;MAVGLTGVAQAHDGVGSTDGVINNAQATHDHDQHGGSGGHLPASSDNVSLVSKLQLDSVEGKIADVGVYKGYAYLASWGGVGCDNTGVHVVDIRNPGKPKKAAFIPTTGSAPGEGIQTLHISTSAFDGDILVTNNEICGDGGVGGMNIYDVTDPVHPKTLANGVGDFTLGNEPTDLAREIHSVFAWDAGDRAYAVLVDNEEGTDVDIMDITDPAKATLVAEYDLDETFPQIVQAAPANLTEIFLHDMVVKNIHGRQIMVASYWDAGYVLLDVTNPKKIKYIGDTDFTDPDPEPAESGLTVAPEGNGHEAEFTLDNRYVIGADEDFGPYALAARNVTDNTAITAGQGIPLNPGTALTGGSVYVGRACNGDTAVPAGDPATMDIAVVERGVCTFTEKVANVEAAGGYDGILVFNRTGSDACDAQSGMSVEGTLPTFGVAPRSQGFAIFDQPYSNADCLAGTGPQALPVAVGTKGDQATFSSHFDGWGYAHLYRNERGKMTELDTYAIPEGHDPAYASGFGDLTVHEVATSHVRSDLAYFAYYAGGFRVTKIKNDKLVEVGHYIDKGGNNFWGVQTFPHGGTEYVAASDRDYGLYIFQYTGRQ
;
A
#
# COMPACT_ATOMS: atom_id res chain seq x y z
N MET A 1 2.09 14.42 26.16
CA MET A 1 2.12 14.90 24.78
C MET A 1 2.77 13.77 24.01
N ALA A 2 1.97 12.91 23.44
CA ALA A 2 2.45 11.94 22.46
C ALA A 2 2.73 12.76 21.20
N VAL A 3 3.94 12.74 20.72
CA VAL A 3 4.28 13.25 19.41
C VAL A 3 3.92 12.12 18.46
N GLY A 4 2.88 12.33 17.67
CA GLY A 4 2.50 11.40 16.62
C GLY A 4 3.72 11.07 15.78
N LEU A 5 4.02 9.80 15.67
CA LEU A 5 4.91 9.26 14.67
C LEU A 5 4.17 9.38 13.34
N THR A 6 4.40 10.47 12.62
CA THR A 6 4.06 10.52 11.21
C THR A 6 5.02 9.59 10.47
N GLY A 7 4.75 8.30 10.54
CA GLY A 7 5.15 7.41 9.48
C GLY A 7 4.36 7.90 8.27
N VAL A 8 4.97 8.68 7.39
CA VAL A 8 4.37 8.97 6.10
C VAL A 8 4.49 7.68 5.33
N ALA A 9 3.47 6.86 5.42
CA ALA A 9 3.24 5.89 4.41
C ALA A 9 2.98 6.69 3.15
N GLN A 10 3.91 6.67 2.28
CA GLN A 10 3.67 7.16 0.95
C GLN A 10 2.99 6.04 0.18
N ALA A 11 1.68 6.06 0.24
CA ALA A 11 0.93 5.58 -0.86
C ALA A 11 1.45 6.32 -2.09
N HIS A 12 2.16 5.61 -2.92
CA HIS A 12 2.52 5.98 -4.29
C HIS A 12 3.14 7.36 -4.50
N ASP A 13 4.26 7.36 -5.12
CA ASP A 13 5.10 8.45 -5.55
C ASP A 13 4.42 9.79 -5.80
N GLY A 14 4.10 10.49 -4.73
CA GLY A 14 3.99 11.92 -4.80
C GLY A 14 5.34 12.52 -5.20
N VAL A 15 5.33 13.50 -6.05
CA VAL A 15 6.49 14.25 -6.53
C VAL A 15 7.42 14.59 -5.36
N GLY A 16 8.55 13.99 -5.36
CA GLY A 16 9.59 13.89 -4.38
C GLY A 16 9.64 14.88 -3.24
N SER A 17 9.66 14.37 -2.04
CA SER A 17 10.23 15.12 -0.94
C SER A 17 11.70 15.42 -1.24
N THR A 18 12.15 16.62 -0.90
CA THR A 18 13.52 17.10 -1.18
C THR A 18 14.61 16.31 -0.46
N ASP A 19 14.26 15.36 0.40
CA ASP A 19 15.19 14.50 1.12
C ASP A 19 15.20 13.04 0.62
N GLY A 20 14.49 12.75 -0.48
CA GLY A 20 14.51 11.46 -1.15
C GLY A 20 13.83 10.35 -0.36
N VAL A 21 12.92 10.69 0.55
CA VAL A 21 12.07 9.71 1.21
C VAL A 21 10.88 9.45 0.32
N ILE A 22 10.98 8.43 -0.46
CA ILE A 22 9.85 7.85 -1.16
C ILE A 22 9.95 6.36 -0.89
N ASN A 23 8.87 5.74 -0.50
CA ASN A 23 8.78 4.30 -0.53
C ASN A 23 8.59 3.90 -1.99
N ASN A 24 9.67 3.66 -2.71
CA ASN A 24 9.67 3.41 -4.15
C ASN A 24 9.98 1.96 -4.51
N ALA A 25 9.80 1.04 -3.60
CA ALA A 25 9.70 -0.33 -4.05
C ALA A 25 8.66 -0.43 -5.19
N GLN A 26 7.56 0.28 -5.06
CA GLN A 26 6.47 0.32 -6.03
C GLN A 26 6.81 0.97 -7.37
N ALA A 27 7.47 2.13 -7.40
CA ALA A 27 7.76 2.81 -8.66
C ALA A 27 8.75 2.05 -9.57
N THR A 28 9.60 1.22 -9.00
CA THR A 28 10.50 0.36 -9.78
C THR A 28 9.81 -0.89 -10.30
N HIS A 29 8.72 -1.32 -9.69
CA HIS A 29 7.99 -2.54 -10.08
C HIS A 29 6.97 -2.29 -11.19
N ASP A 30 6.38 -1.11 -11.27
CA ASP A 30 5.36 -0.77 -12.26
C ASP A 30 5.80 -0.92 -13.73
N HIS A 31 7.09 -0.87 -13.99
CA HIS A 31 7.62 -1.01 -15.34
C HIS A 31 7.84 -2.46 -15.79
N ASP A 32 7.79 -3.41 -14.88
CA ASP A 32 8.09 -4.82 -15.16
C ASP A 32 6.91 -5.77 -14.89
N GLN A 33 5.70 -5.24 -14.80
CA GLN A 33 4.51 -6.01 -14.42
C GLN A 33 4.18 -7.16 -15.38
N HIS A 34 4.50 -7.02 -16.66
CA HIS A 34 4.47 -8.14 -17.61
C HIS A 34 5.80 -8.87 -17.70
N GLY A 35 6.67 -8.72 -16.68
CA GLY A 35 7.98 -9.33 -16.67
C GLY A 35 8.99 -8.68 -17.62
N GLY A 36 8.67 -7.55 -18.24
CA GLY A 36 9.55 -6.79 -19.12
C GLY A 36 10.30 -7.68 -20.11
N SER A 37 11.64 -7.60 -20.11
CA SER A 37 12.49 -8.51 -20.89
C SER A 37 12.62 -9.91 -20.27
N GLY A 38 12.16 -10.12 -19.03
CA GLY A 38 12.22 -11.38 -18.27
C GLY A 38 11.09 -12.34 -18.60
N GLY A 39 9.93 -11.85 -19.02
CA GLY A 39 8.77 -12.65 -19.35
C GLY A 39 7.58 -12.40 -18.40
N HIS A 40 6.63 -13.30 -18.43
CA HIS A 40 5.43 -13.31 -17.59
C HIS A 40 5.03 -14.76 -17.31
N LEU A 41 4.09 -14.97 -16.38
CA LEU A 41 3.54 -16.30 -16.12
C LEU A 41 2.88 -16.87 -17.39
N PRO A 42 2.95 -18.21 -17.62
CA PRO A 42 2.32 -18.83 -18.78
C PRO A 42 0.80 -18.64 -18.77
N ALA A 43 0.22 -18.38 -19.94
CA ALA A 43 -1.22 -18.31 -20.11
C ALA A 43 -1.90 -19.57 -19.59
N SER A 44 -2.89 -19.42 -18.71
CA SER A 44 -3.64 -20.52 -18.14
C SER A 44 -5.04 -20.09 -17.73
N SER A 45 -5.97 -21.05 -17.65
CA SER A 45 -7.26 -20.83 -17.02
C SER A 45 -7.83 -22.14 -16.50
N ASP A 46 -8.39 -22.10 -15.30
CA ASP A 46 -9.17 -23.19 -14.73
C ASP A 46 -10.44 -22.65 -14.08
N ASN A 47 -11.58 -23.23 -14.38
CA ASN A 47 -12.90 -22.85 -13.85
C ASN A 47 -13.25 -21.34 -13.96
N VAL A 48 -12.52 -20.57 -14.75
CA VAL A 48 -12.77 -19.15 -15.05
C VAL A 48 -12.89 -18.98 -16.56
N SER A 49 -13.99 -18.35 -16.99
CA SER A 49 -14.19 -17.97 -18.39
C SER A 49 -13.99 -16.47 -18.55
N LEU A 50 -13.10 -16.06 -19.43
CA LEU A 50 -13.08 -14.70 -19.93
C LEU A 50 -14.32 -14.47 -20.79
N VAL A 51 -15.22 -13.61 -20.32
CA VAL A 51 -16.46 -13.24 -21.03
C VAL A 51 -16.17 -12.19 -22.09
N SER A 52 -15.38 -11.20 -21.72
CA SER A 52 -14.92 -10.14 -22.62
C SER A 52 -13.78 -9.34 -21.98
N LYS A 53 -13.08 -8.55 -22.80
CA LYS A 53 -12.17 -7.51 -22.34
C LYS A 53 -12.26 -6.29 -23.24
N LEU A 54 -11.93 -5.10 -22.70
CA LEU A 54 -11.97 -3.83 -23.42
C LEU A 54 -10.74 -3.00 -23.07
N GLN A 55 -9.92 -2.72 -24.09
CA GLN A 55 -8.78 -1.82 -23.92
C GLN A 55 -9.27 -0.37 -23.68
N LEU A 56 -8.81 0.22 -22.59
CA LEU A 56 -9.18 1.58 -22.19
C LEU A 56 -8.07 2.59 -22.51
N ASP A 57 -6.84 2.25 -22.24
CA ASP A 57 -5.67 3.05 -22.61
C ASP A 57 -4.63 2.18 -23.35
N SER A 58 -3.62 2.81 -23.90
CA SER A 58 -2.48 2.16 -24.57
C SER A 58 -1.17 2.36 -23.80
N VAL A 59 -1.19 3.15 -22.73
CA VAL A 59 -0.06 3.32 -21.83
C VAL A 59 -0.13 2.23 -20.78
N GLU A 60 0.92 1.45 -20.67
CA GLU A 60 1.06 0.43 -19.63
C GLU A 60 1.11 1.07 -18.25
N GLY A 61 0.56 0.42 -17.23
CA GLY A 61 0.43 0.95 -15.88
C GLY A 61 -0.63 2.06 -15.71
N LYS A 62 -1.45 2.35 -16.73
CA LYS A 62 -2.33 3.54 -16.72
C LYS A 62 -3.67 3.33 -16.03
N ILE A 63 -4.19 2.12 -16.02
CA ILE A 63 -5.50 1.82 -15.42
C ILE A 63 -5.29 1.40 -13.96
N ALA A 64 -6.16 1.88 -13.09
CA ALA A 64 -6.16 1.59 -11.66
C ALA A 64 -7.47 0.88 -11.26
N ASP A 65 -8.05 1.20 -10.13
CA ASP A 65 -9.19 0.51 -9.55
C ASP A 65 -10.49 0.50 -10.39
N VAL A 66 -11.42 -0.40 -10.06
CA VAL A 66 -12.69 -0.62 -10.77
C VAL A 66 -13.89 -0.67 -9.83
N GLY A 67 -14.80 0.29 -9.97
CA GLY A 67 -16.13 0.24 -9.38
C GLY A 67 -17.20 -0.24 -10.37
N VAL A 68 -18.21 -1.01 -9.92
CA VAL A 68 -19.32 -1.45 -10.77
C VAL A 68 -20.66 -1.10 -10.16
N TYR A 69 -21.53 -0.45 -10.94
CA TYR A 69 -22.86 -0.09 -10.48
C TYR A 69 -23.89 -0.02 -11.62
N LYS A 70 -25.06 -0.60 -11.42
CA LYS A 70 -26.21 -0.56 -12.35
C LYS A 70 -25.86 -0.82 -13.82
N GLY A 71 -24.94 -1.73 -14.09
CA GLY A 71 -24.56 -2.13 -15.45
C GLY A 71 -23.54 -1.17 -16.11
N TYR A 72 -22.83 -0.41 -15.33
CA TYR A 72 -21.66 0.35 -15.73
C TYR A 72 -20.47 0.01 -14.86
N ALA A 73 -19.29 -0.04 -15.47
CA ALA A 73 -18.01 -0.10 -14.79
C ALA A 73 -17.32 1.26 -14.88
N TYR A 74 -16.71 1.66 -13.79
CA TYR A 74 -15.95 2.90 -13.66
C TYR A 74 -14.52 2.50 -13.34
N LEU A 75 -13.57 2.87 -14.21
CA LEU A 75 -12.16 2.52 -14.03
C LEU A 75 -11.34 3.79 -13.86
N ALA A 76 -10.62 3.85 -12.78
CA ALA A 76 -9.70 4.92 -12.46
C ALA A 76 -8.47 4.90 -13.35
N SER A 77 -7.73 6.01 -13.37
CA SER A 77 -6.43 6.13 -14.04
C SER A 77 -5.33 6.31 -13.00
N TRP A 78 -4.20 5.65 -13.21
CA TRP A 78 -3.02 5.79 -12.39
C TRP A 78 -2.15 6.99 -12.80
N GLY A 79 -1.65 7.74 -11.81
CA GLY A 79 -0.80 8.91 -12.00
C GLY A 79 0.70 8.62 -12.13
N GLY A 80 1.18 7.51 -11.57
CA GLY A 80 2.62 7.17 -11.51
C GLY A 80 3.32 7.02 -12.86
N VAL A 81 2.57 6.67 -13.92
CA VAL A 81 3.09 6.63 -15.31
C VAL A 81 2.87 7.94 -16.07
N GLY A 82 2.56 9.01 -15.37
CA GLY A 82 2.34 10.35 -15.89
C GLY A 82 0.89 10.81 -15.88
N CYS A 83 0.72 12.11 -15.72
CA CYS A 83 -0.56 12.77 -15.50
C CYS A 83 -1.35 13.09 -16.78
N ASP A 84 -0.91 12.64 -17.93
CA ASP A 84 -1.59 12.87 -19.19
C ASP A 84 -2.79 11.93 -19.33
N ASN A 85 -3.97 12.49 -19.64
CA ASN A 85 -5.23 11.75 -19.84
C ASN A 85 -5.67 10.95 -18.60
N THR A 86 -5.42 11.46 -17.40
CA THR A 86 -5.96 10.89 -16.15
C THR A 86 -7.46 11.20 -16.02
N GLY A 87 -8.16 10.32 -15.31
CA GLY A 87 -9.59 10.45 -15.07
C GLY A 87 -10.28 9.10 -14.88
N VAL A 88 -11.60 9.09 -15.03
CA VAL A 88 -12.41 7.88 -14.90
C VAL A 88 -13.01 7.47 -16.23
N HIS A 89 -12.74 6.26 -16.67
CA HIS A 89 -13.40 5.64 -17.81
C HIS A 89 -14.75 5.06 -17.38
N VAL A 90 -15.83 5.48 -18.01
CA VAL A 90 -17.17 4.91 -17.81
C VAL A 90 -17.45 3.92 -18.93
N VAL A 91 -17.72 2.67 -18.57
CA VAL A 91 -17.94 1.57 -19.53
C VAL A 91 -19.33 0.97 -19.35
N ASP A 92 -20.11 0.93 -20.41
CA ASP A 92 -21.42 0.25 -20.45
C ASP A 92 -21.19 -1.28 -20.49
N ILE A 93 -21.53 -1.96 -19.40
CA ILE A 93 -21.45 -3.41 -19.24
C ILE A 93 -22.83 -4.07 -19.09
N ARG A 94 -23.92 -3.39 -19.47
CA ARG A 94 -25.28 -3.97 -19.51
C ARG A 94 -25.38 -5.17 -20.44
N ASN A 95 -24.40 -5.39 -21.27
CA ASN A 95 -24.13 -6.65 -21.93
C ASN A 95 -22.68 -7.03 -21.62
N PRO A 96 -22.44 -7.89 -20.62
CA PRO A 96 -21.09 -8.26 -20.20
C PRO A 96 -20.21 -8.83 -21.32
N GLY A 97 -20.82 -9.48 -22.32
CA GLY A 97 -20.08 -10.00 -23.50
C GLY A 97 -19.73 -8.94 -24.55
N LYS A 98 -20.15 -7.68 -24.39
CA LYS A 98 -19.90 -6.58 -25.35
C LYS A 98 -19.78 -5.24 -24.64
N PRO A 99 -18.78 -5.05 -23.77
CA PRO A 99 -18.55 -3.79 -23.07
C PRO A 99 -18.24 -2.68 -24.08
N LYS A 100 -18.60 -1.42 -23.73
CA LYS A 100 -18.40 -0.26 -24.58
C LYS A 100 -18.01 0.97 -23.76
N LYS A 101 -17.01 1.72 -24.22
CA LYS A 101 -16.72 3.04 -23.66
C LYS A 101 -17.98 3.92 -23.78
N ALA A 102 -18.46 4.46 -22.67
CA ALA A 102 -19.67 5.26 -22.58
C ALA A 102 -19.34 6.73 -22.34
N ALA A 103 -18.44 7.03 -21.43
CA ALA A 103 -17.97 8.39 -21.13
C ALA A 103 -16.52 8.33 -20.60
N PHE A 104 -15.92 9.51 -20.46
CA PHE A 104 -14.67 9.72 -19.74
C PHE A 104 -14.82 10.99 -18.90
N ILE A 105 -14.45 10.92 -17.63
CA ILE A 105 -14.45 12.03 -16.69
C ILE A 105 -13.00 12.44 -16.48
N PRO A 106 -12.52 13.50 -17.15
CA PRO A 106 -11.11 13.89 -17.04
C PRO A 106 -10.80 14.54 -15.70
N THR A 107 -9.62 14.30 -15.19
CA THR A 107 -8.98 15.08 -14.13
C THR A 107 -7.78 15.85 -14.72
N THR A 108 -7.34 16.89 -14.04
CA THR A 108 -6.22 17.72 -14.52
C THR A 108 -5.16 17.77 -13.44
N GLY A 109 -3.95 17.28 -13.74
CA GLY A 109 -2.85 17.28 -12.80
C GLY A 109 -3.04 16.35 -11.60
N SER A 110 -4.08 15.52 -11.61
CA SER A 110 -4.40 14.55 -10.57
C SER A 110 -4.88 13.25 -11.16
N ALA A 111 -4.79 12.17 -10.42
CA ALA A 111 -5.27 10.85 -10.80
C ALA A 111 -6.20 10.27 -9.72
N PRO A 112 -7.35 9.70 -10.11
CA PRO A 112 -8.21 8.95 -9.20
C PRO A 112 -7.72 7.49 -9.12
N GLY A 113 -6.60 7.25 -8.46
CA GLY A 113 -5.92 5.96 -8.46
C GLY A 113 -6.74 4.83 -7.85
N GLU A 114 -6.84 4.82 -6.55
CA GLU A 114 -7.51 3.80 -5.75
C GLU A 114 -8.79 4.35 -5.11
N GLY A 115 -9.70 3.49 -4.65
CA GLY A 115 -10.91 3.94 -3.98
C GLY A 115 -11.94 4.57 -4.91
N ILE A 116 -12.34 3.86 -5.95
CA ILE A 116 -13.42 4.29 -6.86
C ILE A 116 -14.73 3.57 -6.51
N GLN A 117 -15.75 4.33 -6.11
CA GLN A 117 -17.02 3.72 -5.70
C GLN A 117 -18.24 4.47 -6.22
N THR A 118 -19.26 3.70 -6.60
CA THR A 118 -20.55 4.23 -7.03
C THR A 118 -21.68 3.68 -6.18
N LEU A 119 -22.53 4.56 -5.65
CA LEU A 119 -23.69 4.18 -4.84
C LEU A 119 -24.86 5.12 -5.08
N HIS A 120 -26.05 4.68 -4.67
CA HIS A 120 -27.23 5.53 -4.58
C HIS A 120 -27.33 6.17 -3.20
N ILE A 121 -27.59 7.45 -3.15
CA ILE A 121 -27.95 8.13 -1.91
C ILE A 121 -29.30 8.81 -2.07
N SER A 122 -30.13 8.77 -1.02
CA SER A 122 -31.44 9.44 -0.99
C SER A 122 -31.56 10.21 0.31
N THR A 123 -31.11 11.46 0.27
CA THR A 123 -31.08 12.39 1.40
C THR A 123 -32.05 13.53 1.18
N SER A 124 -32.17 14.46 2.12
CA SER A 124 -32.98 15.66 1.94
C SER A 124 -32.42 16.66 0.92
N ALA A 125 -31.13 16.53 0.56
CA ALA A 125 -30.43 17.44 -0.33
C ALA A 125 -30.18 16.86 -1.73
N PHE A 126 -30.09 15.53 -1.84
CA PHE A 126 -29.79 14.84 -3.09
C PHE A 126 -30.48 13.47 -3.14
N ASP A 127 -31.03 13.12 -4.31
CA ASP A 127 -31.61 11.79 -4.58
C ASP A 127 -31.12 11.33 -5.96
N GLY A 128 -30.16 10.42 -5.97
CA GLY A 128 -29.51 9.97 -7.21
C GLY A 128 -28.29 9.07 -6.97
N ASP A 129 -27.64 8.73 -8.06
CA ASP A 129 -26.43 7.92 -8.02
C ASP A 129 -25.19 8.82 -8.05
N ILE A 130 -24.27 8.59 -7.12
CA ILE A 130 -23.00 9.31 -7.06
C ILE A 130 -21.84 8.38 -7.32
N LEU A 131 -20.79 8.91 -7.91
CA LEU A 131 -19.46 8.34 -7.98
C LEU A 131 -18.55 9.19 -7.09
N VAL A 132 -17.81 8.53 -6.19
CA VAL A 132 -16.72 9.14 -5.44
C VAL A 132 -15.39 8.59 -5.93
N THR A 133 -14.36 9.42 -5.94
CA THR A 133 -12.99 9.03 -6.24
C THR A 133 -12.03 9.81 -5.36
N ASN A 134 -10.92 9.19 -5.02
CA ASN A 134 -9.76 9.91 -4.51
C ASN A 134 -9.11 10.79 -5.59
N ASN A 135 -8.13 11.59 -5.21
CA ASN A 135 -7.25 12.32 -6.11
C ASN A 135 -5.84 12.38 -5.51
N GLU A 136 -4.89 11.83 -6.24
CA GLU A 136 -3.46 12.02 -6.00
C GLU A 136 -2.91 13.03 -7.00
N ILE A 137 -2.08 13.95 -6.53
CA ILE A 137 -1.50 14.98 -7.39
C ILE A 137 -0.33 14.38 -8.15
N CYS A 138 -0.41 14.37 -9.47
CA CYS A 138 0.61 13.82 -10.36
C CYS A 138 1.21 14.85 -11.31
N GLY A 139 0.77 16.09 -11.30
CA GLY A 139 1.26 17.12 -12.21
C GLY A 139 0.83 18.55 -11.87
N ASP A 140 1.32 19.50 -12.64
CA ASP A 140 1.06 20.91 -12.45
C ASP A 140 -0.44 21.24 -12.44
N GLY A 141 -0.88 21.96 -11.41
CA GLY A 141 -2.28 22.38 -11.25
C GLY A 141 -3.20 21.27 -10.75
N GLY A 142 -2.63 20.16 -10.27
CA GLY A 142 -3.37 19.09 -9.63
C GLY A 142 -4.07 19.55 -8.37
N VAL A 143 -5.20 18.91 -8.07
CA VAL A 143 -5.99 19.11 -6.87
C VAL A 143 -6.15 17.75 -6.20
N GLY A 144 -5.71 17.63 -4.96
CA GLY A 144 -5.88 16.44 -4.14
C GLY A 144 -7.32 16.27 -3.67
N GLY A 145 -7.51 15.50 -2.62
CA GLY A 145 -8.81 15.32 -1.98
C GLY A 145 -9.72 14.31 -2.69
N MET A 146 -11.00 14.40 -2.39
CA MET A 146 -12.05 13.55 -2.98
C MET A 146 -12.83 14.31 -4.05
N ASN A 147 -13.15 13.65 -5.15
CA ASN A 147 -14.12 14.14 -6.13
C ASN A 147 -15.46 13.42 -5.98
N ILE A 148 -16.54 14.15 -6.20
CA ILE A 148 -17.91 13.61 -6.21
C ILE A 148 -18.60 14.01 -7.52
N TYR A 149 -19.17 13.01 -8.20
CA TYR A 149 -19.89 13.19 -9.45
C TYR A 149 -21.33 12.66 -9.34
N ASP A 150 -22.31 13.38 -9.91
CA ASP A 150 -23.64 12.84 -10.20
C ASP A 150 -23.54 11.95 -11.45
N VAL A 151 -23.74 10.66 -11.25
CA VAL A 151 -23.77 9.64 -12.30
C VAL A 151 -25.14 8.97 -12.44
N THR A 152 -26.21 9.66 -12.01
CA THR A 152 -27.60 9.22 -12.26
C THR A 152 -27.85 9.02 -13.75
N ASP A 153 -27.23 9.81 -14.59
CA ASP A 153 -27.03 9.53 -16.02
C ASP A 153 -25.52 9.24 -16.25
N PRO A 154 -25.10 7.96 -16.28
CA PRO A 154 -23.69 7.61 -16.33
C PRO A 154 -22.97 7.98 -17.63
N VAL A 155 -23.72 8.31 -18.70
CA VAL A 155 -23.13 8.77 -19.97
C VAL A 155 -22.98 10.31 -20.04
N HIS A 156 -23.55 11.02 -19.08
CA HIS A 156 -23.41 12.48 -18.92
C HIS A 156 -23.11 12.83 -17.45
N PRO A 157 -21.99 12.35 -16.89
CA PRO A 157 -21.64 12.61 -15.50
C PRO A 157 -21.48 14.13 -15.25
N LYS A 158 -21.81 14.57 -14.02
CA LYS A 158 -21.69 15.96 -13.62
C LYS A 158 -20.88 16.06 -12.33
N THR A 159 -19.87 16.91 -12.31
CA THR A 159 -19.13 17.21 -11.10
C THR A 159 -20.03 17.90 -10.08
N LEU A 160 -20.13 17.35 -8.87
CA LEU A 160 -20.79 17.95 -7.72
C LEU A 160 -19.77 18.63 -6.80
N ALA A 161 -18.65 17.95 -6.53
CA ALA A 161 -17.54 18.50 -5.76
C ALA A 161 -16.21 18.05 -6.38
N ASN A 162 -15.16 18.82 -6.18
CA ASN A 162 -13.82 18.54 -6.70
C ASN A 162 -12.79 18.93 -5.66
N GLY A 163 -11.94 17.99 -5.27
CA GLY A 163 -10.85 18.20 -4.34
C GLY A 163 -11.33 18.59 -2.94
N VAL A 164 -12.36 17.91 -2.43
CA VAL A 164 -12.84 18.15 -1.06
C VAL A 164 -12.11 17.23 -0.08
N GLY A 165 -11.81 17.74 1.11
CA GLY A 165 -11.10 17.07 2.17
C GLY A 165 -10.49 18.10 3.10
N ASP A 166 -9.62 17.66 3.98
CA ASP A 166 -8.88 18.50 4.90
C ASP A 166 -7.37 18.19 4.84
N PHE A 167 -6.58 19.17 5.23
CA PHE A 167 -5.15 19.04 5.35
C PHE A 167 -4.65 20.08 6.37
N THR A 168 -4.18 19.61 7.51
CA THR A 168 -3.88 20.46 8.66
C THR A 168 -2.39 20.57 9.01
N LEU A 169 -1.48 20.04 8.19
CA LEU A 169 -0.06 20.04 8.48
C LEU A 169 0.52 21.47 8.61
N GLY A 170 0.94 21.82 9.80
CA GLY A 170 1.59 23.11 10.10
C GLY A 170 0.62 24.30 10.08
N ASN A 171 0.83 25.24 9.16
CA ASN A 171 0.01 26.46 8.99
C ASN A 171 -0.75 26.46 7.67
N GLU A 172 -0.91 25.31 7.04
CA GLU A 172 -1.66 25.20 5.80
C GLU A 172 -3.16 25.43 6.02
N PRO A 173 -3.90 25.90 5.01
CA PRO A 173 -5.34 26.03 5.10
C PRO A 173 -6.02 24.68 5.33
N THR A 174 -6.94 24.62 6.29
CA THR A 174 -7.65 23.41 6.74
C THR A 174 -8.73 22.92 5.77
N ASP A 175 -8.99 23.61 4.68
CA ASP A 175 -10.00 23.27 3.69
C ASP A 175 -9.39 22.90 2.32
N LEU A 176 -8.09 22.64 2.29
CA LEU A 176 -7.34 22.30 1.09
C LEU A 176 -6.72 20.92 1.25
N ALA A 177 -7.48 19.88 0.90
CA ALA A 177 -6.96 18.52 0.83
C ALA A 177 -5.85 18.42 -0.22
N ARG A 178 -4.80 17.66 0.08
CA ARG A 178 -3.70 17.42 -0.85
C ARG A 178 -3.83 16.06 -1.49
N GLU A 179 -3.30 15.02 -0.88
CA GLU A 179 -3.35 13.69 -1.44
C GLU A 179 -4.25 12.80 -0.61
N ILE A 180 -5.22 12.19 -1.26
CA ILE A 180 -6.09 11.20 -0.66
C ILE A 180 -5.86 9.90 -1.43
N HIS A 181 -5.35 8.89 -0.75
CA HIS A 181 -4.97 7.63 -1.36
C HIS A 181 -6.18 6.79 -1.74
N SER A 182 -7.14 6.62 -0.83
CA SER A 182 -8.36 5.87 -1.08
C SER A 182 -9.59 6.58 -0.50
N VAL A 183 -10.78 6.21 -0.96
CA VAL A 183 -12.06 6.75 -0.47
C VAL A 183 -13.15 5.69 -0.52
N PHE A 184 -13.96 5.63 0.53
CA PHE A 184 -15.15 4.79 0.57
C PHE A 184 -16.36 5.59 1.06
N ALA A 185 -17.48 5.53 0.32
CA ALA A 185 -18.72 6.22 0.70
C ALA A 185 -19.82 5.24 1.09
N TRP A 186 -20.70 5.65 2.02
CA TRP A 186 -21.85 4.84 2.43
C TRP A 186 -23.11 5.66 2.63
N ASP A 187 -24.23 5.04 2.31
CA ASP A 187 -25.55 5.53 2.63
C ASP A 187 -25.89 5.15 4.08
N ALA A 188 -26.17 6.15 4.91
CA ALA A 188 -26.64 5.97 6.29
C ALA A 188 -28.14 6.29 6.46
N GLY A 189 -28.89 6.31 5.36
CA GLY A 189 -30.33 6.57 5.31
C GLY A 189 -30.65 8.04 5.01
N ASP A 190 -30.95 8.86 6.04
CA ASP A 190 -31.19 10.29 5.86
C ASP A 190 -29.89 11.11 5.71
N ARG A 191 -28.75 10.47 5.83
CA ARG A 191 -27.40 11.01 5.63
C ARG A 191 -26.56 10.09 4.77
N ALA A 192 -25.51 10.65 4.22
CA ALA A 192 -24.44 9.90 3.55
C ALA A 192 -23.07 10.42 3.99
N TYR A 193 -22.12 9.54 4.07
CA TYR A 193 -20.76 9.84 4.51
C TYR A 193 -19.74 9.23 3.56
N ALA A 194 -18.52 9.76 3.60
CA ALA A 194 -17.34 9.16 2.99
C ALA A 194 -16.20 9.16 4.01
N VAL A 195 -15.36 8.15 3.96
CA VAL A 195 -14.07 8.11 4.66
C VAL A 195 -12.98 8.30 3.62
N LEU A 196 -11.98 9.09 3.96
CA LEU A 196 -10.80 9.37 3.14
C LEU A 196 -9.58 8.82 3.84
N VAL A 197 -8.64 8.33 3.07
CA VAL A 197 -7.29 7.99 3.52
C VAL A 197 -6.40 9.21 3.30
N ASP A 198 -6.14 9.96 4.37
CA ASP A 198 -5.24 11.12 4.34
C ASP A 198 -3.93 10.80 5.04
N ASN A 199 -2.96 10.29 4.28
CA ASN A 199 -1.64 9.91 4.80
C ASN A 199 -0.64 11.09 4.87
N GLU A 200 -1.07 12.30 4.53
CA GLU A 200 -0.21 13.48 4.64
C GLU A 200 -0.23 14.10 6.04
N GLU A 201 -1.13 13.68 6.90
CA GLU A 201 -1.17 14.11 8.30
C GLU A 201 -1.27 12.93 9.29
N GLY A 202 -1.13 13.21 10.60
CA GLY A 202 -1.17 12.16 11.62
C GLY A 202 -2.58 11.63 11.92
N THR A 203 -3.64 12.34 11.47
CA THR A 203 -5.04 11.92 11.56
C THR A 203 -5.48 11.37 10.21
N ASP A 204 -5.07 10.16 9.90
CA ASP A 204 -5.17 9.54 8.57
C ASP A 204 -6.57 9.04 8.18
N VAL A 205 -7.55 9.10 9.13
CA VAL A 205 -8.93 8.67 8.90
C VAL A 205 -9.88 9.85 8.94
N ASP A 206 -10.14 10.45 7.79
CA ASP A 206 -11.06 11.56 7.64
C ASP A 206 -12.47 11.11 7.30
N ILE A 207 -13.46 11.56 8.07
CA ILE A 207 -14.86 11.27 7.77
C ILE A 207 -15.59 12.54 7.32
N MET A 208 -16.08 12.50 6.08
CA MET A 208 -16.83 13.58 5.44
C MET A 208 -18.34 13.33 5.51
N ASP A 209 -19.14 14.38 5.81
CA ASP A 209 -20.60 14.37 5.57
C ASP A 209 -20.84 14.78 4.10
N ILE A 210 -21.34 13.86 3.31
CA ILE A 210 -21.72 14.04 1.89
C ILE A 210 -23.25 14.00 1.69
N THR A 211 -24.02 14.29 2.75
CA THR A 211 -25.49 14.36 2.68
C THR A 211 -25.98 15.36 1.60
N ASP A 212 -25.28 16.48 1.44
CA ASP A 212 -25.33 17.33 0.26
C ASP A 212 -23.99 17.15 -0.50
N PRO A 213 -23.92 16.28 -1.52
CA PRO A 213 -22.66 15.94 -2.15
C PRO A 213 -21.98 17.12 -2.88
N ALA A 214 -22.72 18.20 -3.09
CA ALA A 214 -22.15 19.45 -3.62
C ALA A 214 -21.56 20.34 -2.51
N LYS A 215 -21.69 19.96 -1.24
CA LYS A 215 -21.22 20.70 -0.06
C LYS A 215 -20.70 19.73 1.00
N ALA A 216 -19.83 18.84 0.59
CA ALA A 216 -19.17 17.93 1.52
C ALA A 216 -18.44 18.70 2.62
N THR A 217 -18.50 18.21 3.85
CA THR A 217 -17.84 18.85 5.01
C THR A 217 -17.21 17.82 5.90
N LEU A 218 -16.03 18.11 6.43
CA LEU A 218 -15.34 17.28 7.41
C LEU A 218 -16.18 17.17 8.69
N VAL A 219 -16.32 15.96 9.19
CA VAL A 219 -17.13 15.63 10.38
C VAL A 219 -16.26 15.20 11.54
N ALA A 220 -15.22 14.46 11.27
CA ALA A 220 -14.28 13.91 12.25
C ALA A 220 -13.00 13.47 11.56
N GLU A 221 -11.93 13.53 12.31
CA GLU A 221 -10.59 13.05 11.96
C GLU A 221 -10.13 12.13 13.08
N TYR A 222 -9.45 11.05 12.72
CA TYR A 222 -8.93 10.09 13.69
C TYR A 222 -7.55 9.62 13.27
N ASP A 223 -6.68 9.55 14.26
CA ASP A 223 -5.50 8.69 14.29
C ASP A 223 -5.92 7.45 15.08
N LEU A 224 -5.97 6.28 14.44
CA LEU A 224 -6.52 5.08 15.09
C LEU A 224 -5.58 4.52 16.14
N ASP A 225 -4.28 4.63 16.01
CA ASP A 225 -3.34 4.14 17.00
C ASP A 225 -3.29 5.05 18.25
N GLU A 226 -3.51 6.37 18.10
CA GLU A 226 -3.75 7.26 19.24
C GLU A 226 -5.12 7.04 19.87
N THR A 227 -6.16 6.86 19.06
CA THR A 227 -7.55 6.69 19.54
C THR A 227 -7.78 5.33 20.17
N PHE A 228 -7.15 4.28 19.63
CA PHE A 228 -7.28 2.88 20.04
C PHE A 228 -5.92 2.20 20.14
N PRO A 229 -5.07 2.57 21.12
CA PRO A 229 -3.68 2.08 21.20
C PRO A 229 -3.52 0.55 21.25
N GLN A 230 -4.60 -0.18 21.47
CA GLN A 230 -4.60 -1.65 21.47
C GLN A 230 -4.44 -2.27 20.08
N ILE A 231 -4.61 -1.52 19.02
CA ILE A 231 -4.40 -2.02 17.64
C ILE A 231 -2.91 -2.17 17.31
N VAL A 232 -2.06 -1.48 18.07
CA VAL A 232 -0.61 -1.56 17.89
C VAL A 232 -0.07 -2.78 18.64
N GLN A 233 0.40 -3.76 17.92
CA GLN A 233 1.01 -4.94 18.53
C GLN A 233 2.44 -4.64 19.00
N ALA A 234 2.77 -5.17 20.20
CA ALA A 234 4.08 -4.93 20.81
C ALA A 234 5.22 -5.78 20.23
N ALA A 235 4.89 -6.79 19.45
CA ALA A 235 5.81 -7.71 18.81
C ALA A 235 5.14 -8.39 17.60
N PRO A 236 5.90 -8.67 16.56
CA PRO A 236 7.32 -8.38 16.38
C PRO A 236 7.62 -6.90 16.19
N ALA A 237 8.85 -6.50 16.42
CA ALA A 237 9.24 -5.08 16.47
C ALA A 237 9.49 -4.45 15.07
N ASN A 238 9.31 -5.19 14.01
CA ASN A 238 9.42 -4.70 12.63
C ASN A 238 8.11 -4.07 12.11
N LEU A 239 6.97 -4.40 12.72
CA LEU A 239 5.67 -3.86 12.33
C LEU A 239 5.52 -2.43 12.89
N THR A 240 5.93 -1.45 12.12
CA THR A 240 6.05 -0.06 12.56
C THR A 240 5.43 0.95 11.60
N GLU A 241 5.04 0.53 10.41
CA GLU A 241 4.32 1.36 9.44
C GLU A 241 2.81 1.24 9.69
N ILE A 242 2.30 2.08 10.60
CA ILE A 242 0.95 2.03 11.12
C ILE A 242 0.16 3.20 10.56
N PHE A 243 -0.72 2.95 9.62
CA PHE A 243 -1.53 3.96 8.93
C PHE A 243 -2.70 3.32 8.21
N LEU A 244 -3.73 4.11 7.92
CA LEU A 244 -4.84 3.66 7.08
C LEU A 244 -4.37 3.56 5.62
N HIS A 245 -4.61 2.40 5.00
CA HIS A 245 -4.39 2.21 3.57
C HIS A 245 -5.71 2.17 2.78
N ASP A 246 -6.63 1.32 3.21
CA ASP A 246 -7.95 1.22 2.59
C ASP A 246 -9.03 0.82 3.61
N MET A 247 -10.29 0.87 3.23
CA MET A 247 -11.40 0.50 4.10
C MET A 247 -12.69 0.22 3.34
N VAL A 248 -13.50 -0.63 3.94
CA VAL A 248 -14.86 -0.93 3.48
C VAL A 248 -15.87 -0.71 4.61
N VAL A 249 -16.99 -0.07 4.31
CA VAL A 249 -18.09 0.11 5.27
C VAL A 249 -19.32 -0.70 4.83
N LYS A 250 -19.78 -1.58 5.70
CA LYS A 250 -20.95 -2.43 5.45
C LYS A 250 -22.04 -2.22 6.49
N ASN A 251 -23.29 -2.14 6.04
CA ASN A 251 -24.42 -2.14 6.97
C ASN A 251 -24.65 -3.56 7.48
N ILE A 252 -24.35 -3.80 8.75
CA ILE A 252 -24.53 -5.08 9.42
C ILE A 252 -25.56 -4.91 10.54
N HIS A 253 -26.76 -5.43 10.35
CA HIS A 253 -27.88 -5.35 11.29
C HIS A 253 -28.22 -3.92 11.74
N GLY A 254 -28.19 -2.96 10.81
CA GLY A 254 -28.51 -1.55 11.06
C GLY A 254 -27.39 -0.73 11.70
N ARG A 255 -26.19 -1.30 11.78
CA ARG A 255 -24.97 -0.59 12.17
C ARG A 255 -24.05 -0.47 10.96
N GLN A 256 -23.38 0.65 10.84
CA GLN A 256 -22.32 0.85 9.85
C GLN A 256 -21.01 0.31 10.46
N ILE A 257 -20.53 -0.78 9.93
CA ILE A 257 -19.31 -1.44 10.39
C ILE A 257 -18.25 -1.24 9.31
N MET A 258 -17.15 -0.62 9.70
CA MET A 258 -15.95 -0.46 8.87
C MET A 258 -14.97 -1.58 9.19
N VAL A 259 -14.38 -2.17 8.18
CA VAL A 259 -13.08 -2.82 8.27
C VAL A 259 -12.07 -1.86 7.66
N ALA A 260 -11.09 -1.46 8.43
CA ALA A 260 -9.99 -0.61 8.02
C ALA A 260 -8.73 -1.46 7.89
N SER A 261 -8.07 -1.41 6.75
CA SER A 261 -6.77 -2.00 6.51
C SER A 261 -5.73 -0.99 7.00
N TYR A 262 -5.13 -1.28 8.14
CA TYR A 262 -4.29 -0.33 8.87
C TYR A 262 -2.83 -0.75 8.85
N TRP A 263 -2.37 -1.16 7.69
CA TRP A 263 -1.03 -1.61 7.31
C TRP A 263 -0.45 -2.60 8.32
N ASP A 264 0.62 -2.25 9.04
CA ASP A 264 1.27 -3.13 10.02
C ASP A 264 0.46 -3.36 11.32
N ALA A 265 -0.61 -2.61 11.54
CA ALA A 265 -1.57 -2.91 12.60
C ALA A 265 -2.66 -3.90 12.17
N GLY A 266 -2.61 -4.40 10.93
CA GLY A 266 -3.57 -5.36 10.40
C GLY A 266 -4.94 -4.77 10.11
N TYR A 267 -6.00 -5.54 10.31
CA TYR A 267 -7.36 -5.17 9.93
C TYR A 267 -8.18 -4.81 11.15
N VAL A 268 -8.68 -3.57 11.21
CA VAL A 268 -9.38 -3.01 12.38
C VAL A 268 -10.88 -2.90 12.12
N LEU A 269 -11.70 -3.49 12.99
CA LEU A 269 -13.16 -3.38 12.94
C LEU A 269 -13.66 -2.23 13.80
N LEU A 270 -14.41 -1.31 13.19
CA LEU A 270 -14.98 -0.13 13.84
C LEU A 270 -16.49 -0.04 13.63
N ASP A 271 -17.24 0.41 14.65
CA ASP A 271 -18.61 0.88 14.51
C ASP A 271 -18.61 2.38 14.20
N VAL A 272 -18.85 2.72 12.95
CA VAL A 272 -18.90 4.09 12.41
C VAL A 272 -20.34 4.60 12.25
N THR A 273 -21.33 3.95 12.86
CA THR A 273 -22.73 4.39 12.84
C THR A 273 -22.89 5.84 13.30
N ASN A 274 -22.05 6.27 14.23
CA ASN A 274 -21.89 7.67 14.59
C ASN A 274 -20.46 8.12 14.26
N PRO A 275 -20.22 8.75 13.10
CA PRO A 275 -18.87 9.11 12.66
C PRO A 275 -18.14 10.08 13.60
N LYS A 276 -18.87 10.88 14.39
CA LYS A 276 -18.27 11.76 15.43
C LYS A 276 -17.85 10.99 16.71
N LYS A 277 -18.13 9.72 16.78
CA LYS A 277 -17.84 8.88 17.96
C LYS A 277 -17.76 7.43 17.52
N ILE A 278 -16.75 7.11 16.78
CA ILE A 278 -16.45 5.76 16.34
C ILE A 278 -16.14 4.87 17.56
N LYS A 279 -16.31 3.56 17.40
CA LYS A 279 -16.06 2.60 18.48
C LYS A 279 -15.26 1.43 17.92
N TYR A 280 -14.21 1.11 18.62
CA TYR A 280 -13.47 -0.12 18.39
C TYR A 280 -14.36 -1.35 18.67
N ILE A 281 -14.24 -2.34 17.79
CA ILE A 281 -14.94 -3.64 17.90
C ILE A 281 -13.92 -4.76 18.06
N GLY A 282 -12.84 -4.75 17.31
CA GLY A 282 -11.77 -5.74 17.28
C GLY A 282 -10.77 -5.46 16.19
N ASP A 283 -9.69 -6.19 16.18
CA ASP A 283 -8.61 -6.11 15.21
C ASP A 283 -7.98 -7.49 14.96
N THR A 284 -7.00 -7.53 14.10
CA THR A 284 -6.13 -8.68 13.86
C THR A 284 -4.70 -8.33 14.28
N ASP A 285 -3.89 -9.36 14.54
CA ASP A 285 -2.46 -9.22 14.77
C ASP A 285 -1.71 -10.11 13.76
N PHE A 286 -0.58 -9.65 13.28
CA PHE A 286 0.39 -10.47 12.55
C PHE A 286 1.30 -11.17 13.56
N THR A 287 0.96 -12.40 13.92
CA THR A 287 1.65 -13.13 15.02
C THR A 287 2.48 -14.31 14.56
N ASP A 288 2.12 -14.88 13.44
CA ASP A 288 2.80 -16.04 12.86
C ASP A 288 3.81 -15.58 11.80
N PRO A 289 4.97 -16.23 11.66
CA PRO A 289 5.86 -15.99 10.53
C PRO A 289 5.16 -16.40 9.24
N ASP A 290 5.51 -15.75 8.15
CA ASP A 290 5.01 -16.10 6.83
C ASP A 290 5.29 -17.56 6.47
N PRO A 291 4.42 -18.22 5.68
CA PRO A 291 4.47 -19.66 5.49
C PRO A 291 5.79 -20.18 4.92
N GLU A 292 6.40 -19.51 3.95
CA GLU A 292 7.65 -19.96 3.32
C GLU A 292 8.85 -19.92 4.27
N PRO A 293 9.12 -18.79 4.98
CA PRO A 293 10.13 -18.78 6.01
C PRO A 293 9.90 -19.88 7.07
N ALA A 294 8.64 -20.06 7.48
CA ALA A 294 8.30 -21.09 8.48
C ALA A 294 8.56 -22.52 7.95
N GLU A 295 8.19 -22.81 6.70
CA GLU A 295 8.47 -24.10 6.05
C GLU A 295 9.97 -24.34 5.89
N SER A 296 10.76 -23.29 5.66
CA SER A 296 12.22 -23.33 5.60
C SER A 296 12.88 -23.45 6.97
N GLY A 297 12.10 -23.41 8.06
CA GLY A 297 12.58 -23.48 9.43
C GLY A 297 13.22 -22.17 9.93
N LEU A 298 12.96 -21.07 9.23
CA LEU A 298 13.35 -19.73 9.66
C LEU A 298 12.28 -19.16 10.60
N THR A 299 12.71 -18.36 11.56
CA THR A 299 11.82 -17.58 12.43
C THR A 299 11.97 -16.10 12.08
N VAL A 300 11.54 -15.72 10.90
CA VAL A 300 11.40 -14.32 10.51
C VAL A 300 10.04 -13.81 10.99
N ALA A 301 10.00 -12.54 11.30
CA ALA A 301 8.76 -11.89 11.68
C ALA A 301 7.87 -11.70 10.43
N PRO A 302 6.55 -11.72 10.58
CA PRO A 302 5.64 -11.35 9.48
C PRO A 302 5.88 -9.90 9.05
N GLU A 303 5.62 -9.61 7.78
CA GLU A 303 5.87 -8.28 7.22
C GLU A 303 4.74 -7.28 7.52
N GLY A 304 3.51 -7.74 7.66
CA GLY A 304 2.35 -6.89 7.81
C GLY A 304 1.73 -6.53 6.47
N ASN A 305 1.70 -5.25 6.12
CA ASN A 305 1.23 -4.74 4.82
C ASN A 305 -0.26 -4.99 4.53
N GLY A 306 -1.13 -4.93 5.55
CA GLY A 306 -2.57 -5.09 5.38
C GLY A 306 -3.17 -4.02 4.47
N HIS A 307 -3.43 -4.39 3.22
CA HIS A 307 -3.77 -3.48 2.12
C HIS A 307 -5.28 -3.27 1.98
N GLU A 308 -6.04 -4.33 1.73
CA GLU A 308 -7.49 -4.29 1.57
C GLU A 308 -8.17 -5.45 2.28
N ALA A 309 -9.43 -5.28 2.72
CA ALA A 309 -10.18 -6.36 3.34
C ALA A 309 -11.69 -6.28 3.07
N GLU A 310 -12.31 -7.45 2.87
CA GLU A 310 -13.73 -7.58 2.57
C GLU A 310 -14.46 -8.55 3.50
N PHE A 311 -15.72 -8.19 3.85
CA PHE A 311 -16.63 -9.10 4.54
C PHE A 311 -17.25 -10.12 3.58
N THR A 312 -17.27 -11.40 3.93
CA THR A 312 -18.10 -12.36 3.21
C THR A 312 -19.59 -11.98 3.26
N LEU A 313 -20.39 -12.53 2.33
CA LEU A 313 -21.81 -12.23 2.22
C LEU A 313 -22.58 -12.39 3.55
N ASP A 314 -22.23 -13.37 4.36
CA ASP A 314 -22.88 -13.66 5.66
C ASP A 314 -22.12 -13.03 6.86
N ASN A 315 -21.08 -12.26 6.62
CA ASN A 315 -20.23 -11.58 7.60
C ASN A 315 -19.53 -12.50 8.62
N ARG A 316 -19.47 -13.80 8.36
CA ARG A 316 -18.78 -14.75 9.24
C ARG A 316 -17.27 -14.72 9.09
N TYR A 317 -16.80 -14.25 7.96
CA TYR A 317 -15.38 -14.11 7.68
C TYR A 317 -15.09 -12.71 7.18
N VAL A 318 -13.87 -12.29 7.44
CA VAL A 318 -13.18 -11.19 6.77
C VAL A 318 -12.02 -11.83 6.00
N ILE A 319 -11.80 -11.40 4.78
CA ILE A 319 -10.67 -11.80 3.95
C ILE A 319 -9.84 -10.55 3.76
N GLY A 320 -8.58 -10.59 4.17
CA GLY A 320 -7.61 -9.52 3.97
C GLY A 320 -6.63 -9.88 2.85
N ALA A 321 -6.01 -8.88 2.28
CA ALA A 321 -4.96 -8.98 1.28
C ALA A 321 -3.78 -8.13 1.73
N ASP A 322 -2.58 -8.70 1.74
CA ASP A 322 -1.34 -8.01 2.07
C ASP A 322 -0.57 -7.71 0.79
N GLU A 323 -0.28 -6.47 0.54
CA GLU A 323 0.48 -6.05 -0.62
C GLU A 323 1.96 -6.03 -0.30
N ASP A 324 2.72 -7.01 -0.81
CA ASP A 324 4.17 -7.06 -0.67
C ASP A 324 4.86 -7.12 -2.03
N PHE A 325 5.64 -6.09 -2.34
CA PHE A 325 6.41 -6.00 -3.59
C PHE A 325 7.84 -6.54 -3.47
N GLY A 326 8.21 -7.07 -2.33
CA GLY A 326 9.58 -7.49 -2.05
C GLY A 326 9.71 -8.93 -1.61
N PRO A 327 9.78 -9.96 -2.49
CA PRO A 327 9.79 -11.36 -2.11
C PRO A 327 11.05 -11.80 -1.35
N TYR A 328 11.74 -10.84 -0.73
CA TYR A 328 12.94 -11.07 0.08
C TYR A 328 12.96 -10.13 1.28
N ALA A 329 12.84 -10.66 2.46
CA ALA A 329 13.06 -9.91 3.69
C ALA A 329 14.55 -9.67 3.97
N LEU A 330 14.83 -8.57 4.64
CA LEU A 330 16.13 -8.21 5.15
C LEU A 330 16.25 -8.58 6.63
N ALA A 331 17.22 -9.43 6.97
CA ALA A 331 17.66 -9.60 8.35
C ALA A 331 18.98 -8.86 8.57
N ALA A 332 19.00 -7.91 9.51
CA ALA A 332 20.18 -7.11 9.80
C ALA A 332 20.54 -7.13 11.29
N ARG A 333 21.83 -7.11 11.59
CA ARG A 333 22.35 -7.24 12.95
C ARG A 333 23.66 -6.53 13.16
N ASN A 334 23.80 -5.81 14.27
CA ASN A 334 25.09 -5.48 14.83
C ASN A 334 25.70 -6.75 15.44
N VAL A 335 26.74 -7.27 14.82
CA VAL A 335 27.39 -8.53 15.21
C VAL A 335 28.21 -8.37 16.49
N THR A 336 28.82 -7.21 16.68
CA THR A 336 29.67 -6.90 17.85
C THR A 336 28.83 -6.93 19.13
N ASP A 337 27.72 -6.25 19.15
CA ASP A 337 26.84 -6.13 20.31
C ASP A 337 25.77 -7.20 20.38
N ASN A 338 25.60 -7.96 19.30
CA ASN A 338 24.57 -8.97 19.16
C ASN A 338 23.13 -8.40 19.25
N THR A 339 22.90 -7.22 18.65
CA THR A 339 21.60 -6.53 18.61
C THR A 339 21.03 -6.50 17.20
N ALA A 340 19.71 -6.49 17.05
CA ALA A 340 19.08 -6.32 15.74
C ALA A 340 19.33 -4.90 15.20
N ILE A 341 19.41 -4.78 13.88
CA ILE A 341 19.33 -3.53 13.14
C ILE A 341 18.03 -3.57 12.35
N THR A 342 17.19 -2.60 12.55
CA THR A 342 15.93 -2.45 11.82
C THR A 342 16.20 -1.53 10.62
N ALA A 343 16.04 -2.05 9.41
CA ALA A 343 16.29 -1.30 8.19
C ALA A 343 15.54 -1.95 7.02
N GLY A 344 15.02 -1.15 6.12
CA GLY A 344 14.50 -1.64 4.84
C GLY A 344 15.59 -1.83 3.79
N GLN A 345 15.22 -2.31 2.62
CA GLN A 345 16.11 -2.46 1.47
C GLN A 345 15.83 -1.34 0.44
N GLY A 346 16.81 -0.47 0.20
CA GLY A 346 16.76 0.50 -0.91
C GLY A 346 17.32 -0.13 -2.19
N ILE A 347 18.62 -0.47 -2.19
CA ILE A 347 19.22 -1.32 -3.24
C ILE A 347 19.42 -2.69 -2.62
N PRO A 348 18.71 -3.73 -3.06
CA PRO A 348 18.70 -5.01 -2.37
C PRO A 348 20.03 -5.75 -2.49
N LEU A 349 20.28 -6.62 -1.52
CA LEU A 349 21.28 -7.67 -1.67
C LEU A 349 20.83 -8.65 -2.78
N ASN A 350 21.81 -9.30 -3.39
CA ASN A 350 21.46 -10.44 -4.22
C ASN A 350 20.70 -11.49 -3.37
N PRO A 351 19.60 -12.04 -3.89
CA PRO A 351 18.79 -13.02 -3.20
C PRO A 351 19.60 -14.15 -2.56
N GLY A 352 19.27 -14.47 -1.31
CA GLY A 352 19.93 -15.55 -0.57
C GLY A 352 21.40 -15.31 -0.21
N THR A 353 21.88 -14.07 -0.29
CA THR A 353 23.26 -13.72 0.07
C THR A 353 23.33 -12.98 1.40
N ALA A 354 24.53 -12.88 1.94
CA ALA A 354 24.80 -12.09 3.14
C ALA A 354 26.03 -11.21 2.94
N LEU A 355 25.99 -10.01 3.52
CA LEU A 355 27.08 -9.05 3.60
C LEU A 355 27.43 -8.85 5.08
N THR A 356 28.66 -9.15 5.46
CA THR A 356 29.16 -8.89 6.83
C THR A 356 30.41 -8.05 6.75
N GLY A 357 30.42 -6.86 7.34
CA GLY A 357 31.53 -5.93 7.24
C GLY A 357 31.70 -5.01 8.44
N GLY A 358 32.85 -4.34 8.52
CA GLY A 358 33.13 -3.29 9.49
C GLY A 358 32.42 -1.99 9.11
N SER A 359 31.76 -1.36 10.06
CA SER A 359 31.09 -0.06 9.82
C SER A 359 32.10 1.07 9.78
N VAL A 360 31.91 2.03 8.83
CA VAL A 360 32.71 3.24 8.71
C VAL A 360 31.77 4.44 8.60
N TYR A 361 31.83 5.38 9.53
CA TYR A 361 31.02 6.59 9.47
C TYR A 361 31.52 7.52 8.36
N VAL A 362 30.66 7.87 7.44
CA VAL A 362 30.99 8.71 6.28
C VAL A 362 30.26 10.07 6.26
N GLY A 363 29.61 10.43 7.37
CA GLY A 363 28.81 11.65 7.44
C GLY A 363 27.51 11.53 6.66
N ARG A 364 27.03 12.64 6.09
CA ARG A 364 25.83 12.66 5.25
C ARG A 364 26.10 12.29 3.80
N ALA A 365 27.36 12.24 3.41
CA ALA A 365 27.78 11.98 2.03
C ALA A 365 27.12 12.90 0.98
N CYS A 366 26.85 14.16 1.33
CA CYS A 366 26.30 15.16 0.41
C CYS A 366 27.40 15.98 -0.27
N ASN A 367 27.12 16.50 -1.48
CA ASN A 367 27.99 17.42 -2.16
C ASN A 367 28.24 18.69 -1.31
N GLY A 368 29.50 19.03 -1.12
CA GLY A 368 29.91 20.16 -0.28
C GLY A 368 30.14 19.84 1.20
N ASP A 369 29.81 18.64 1.66
CA ASP A 369 30.17 18.15 3.00
C ASP A 369 31.64 17.66 3.03
N THR A 370 32.08 17.14 4.17
CA THR A 370 33.37 16.43 4.26
C THR A 370 33.37 15.28 3.26
N ALA A 371 34.40 15.20 2.44
CA ALA A 371 34.49 14.14 1.42
C ALA A 371 34.42 12.75 2.07
N VAL A 372 33.71 11.85 1.42
CA VAL A 372 33.61 10.45 1.82
C VAL A 372 35.02 9.83 1.75
N PRO A 373 35.56 9.28 2.85
CA PRO A 373 36.85 8.57 2.80
C PRO A 373 36.70 7.30 1.98
N ALA A 374 37.76 6.87 1.30
CA ALA A 374 37.76 5.55 0.67
C ALA A 374 37.71 4.45 1.74
N GLY A 375 36.90 3.42 1.50
CA GLY A 375 36.92 2.17 2.26
C GLY A 375 38.20 1.36 1.98
N ASP A 376 38.41 0.29 2.72
CA ASP A 376 39.55 -0.61 2.50
C ASP A 376 39.13 -1.76 1.58
N PRO A 377 39.61 -1.81 0.34
CA PRO A 377 39.23 -2.86 -0.59
C PRO A 377 39.75 -4.26 -0.22
N ALA A 378 40.54 -4.36 0.84
CA ALA A 378 41.02 -5.66 1.38
C ALA A 378 40.12 -6.22 2.50
N THR A 379 39.17 -5.41 2.99
CA THR A 379 38.20 -5.79 4.02
C THR A 379 36.79 -5.49 3.50
N MET A 380 35.79 -6.20 4.05
CA MET A 380 34.39 -5.84 3.80
C MET A 380 34.07 -4.63 4.68
N ASP A 381 33.85 -3.47 4.05
CA ASP A 381 33.52 -2.23 4.74
C ASP A 381 32.10 -1.77 4.37
N ILE A 382 31.30 -1.38 5.37
CA ILE A 382 29.96 -0.85 5.23
C ILE A 382 29.99 0.64 5.53
N ALA A 383 29.62 1.48 4.57
CA ALA A 383 29.50 2.91 4.79
C ALA A 383 28.25 3.20 5.62
N VAL A 384 28.40 3.85 6.78
CA VAL A 384 27.28 4.29 7.60
C VAL A 384 27.03 5.79 7.37
N VAL A 385 25.86 6.10 6.81
CA VAL A 385 25.49 7.40 6.28
C VAL A 385 24.36 8.00 7.10
N GLU A 386 24.43 9.29 7.42
CA GLU A 386 23.34 10.02 8.06
C GLU A 386 22.37 10.58 7.01
N ARG A 387 21.06 10.37 7.19
CA ARG A 387 19.99 10.90 6.33
C ARG A 387 19.94 12.43 6.38
N GLY A 388 19.34 13.03 5.36
CA GLY A 388 19.01 14.47 5.26
C GLY A 388 19.94 15.28 4.36
N VAL A 389 19.51 16.46 4.02
CA VAL A 389 20.18 17.49 3.20
C VAL A 389 20.19 17.19 1.70
N CYS A 390 20.53 15.99 1.26
CA CYS A 390 20.56 15.58 -0.14
C CYS A 390 19.86 14.24 -0.34
N THR A 391 19.55 13.90 -1.58
CA THR A 391 18.85 12.65 -1.93
C THR A 391 19.67 11.41 -1.57
N PHE A 392 19.00 10.28 -1.37
CA PHE A 392 19.70 9.01 -1.13
C PHE A 392 20.57 8.61 -2.32
N THR A 393 20.11 8.84 -3.55
CA THR A 393 20.89 8.60 -4.77
C THR A 393 22.19 9.40 -4.79
N GLU A 394 22.19 10.69 -4.35
CA GLU A 394 23.41 11.48 -4.23
C GLU A 394 24.38 10.90 -3.19
N LYS A 395 23.85 10.45 -2.05
CA LYS A 395 24.65 9.81 -0.98
C LYS A 395 25.33 8.53 -1.49
N VAL A 396 24.58 7.67 -2.14
CA VAL A 396 25.08 6.42 -2.73
C VAL A 396 26.14 6.73 -3.78
N ALA A 397 25.88 7.63 -4.72
CA ALA A 397 26.84 8.01 -5.75
C ALA A 397 28.17 8.52 -5.16
N ASN A 398 28.13 9.30 -4.07
CA ASN A 398 29.34 9.80 -3.41
C ASN A 398 30.12 8.70 -2.67
N VAL A 399 29.43 7.71 -2.09
CA VAL A 399 30.07 6.51 -1.48
C VAL A 399 30.69 5.63 -2.57
N GLU A 400 29.99 5.37 -3.64
CA GLU A 400 30.51 4.61 -4.80
C GLU A 400 31.73 5.27 -5.43
N ALA A 401 31.68 6.60 -5.58
CA ALA A 401 32.81 7.39 -6.11
C ALA A 401 34.05 7.35 -5.21
N ALA A 402 33.88 7.25 -3.89
CA ALA A 402 34.97 7.09 -2.94
C ALA A 402 35.61 5.70 -3.05
N GLY A 403 34.83 4.67 -3.33
CA GLY A 403 35.26 3.29 -3.54
C GLY A 403 35.68 2.56 -2.26
N GLY A 404 35.79 1.23 -2.36
CA GLY A 404 36.25 0.36 -1.28
C GLY A 404 35.20 0.01 -0.23
N TYR A 405 33.92 0.27 -0.52
CA TYR A 405 32.77 -0.16 0.28
C TYR A 405 32.02 -1.29 -0.43
N ASP A 406 31.40 -2.16 0.33
CA ASP A 406 30.64 -3.32 -0.14
C ASP A 406 29.13 -3.15 0.09
N GLY A 407 28.74 -2.20 0.93
CA GLY A 407 27.35 -1.84 1.22
C GLY A 407 27.23 -0.52 1.97
N ILE A 408 26.00 -0.04 2.08
CA ILE A 408 25.65 1.23 2.70
C ILE A 408 24.53 1.01 3.70
N LEU A 409 24.66 1.53 4.92
CA LEU A 409 23.59 1.64 5.89
C LEU A 409 23.26 3.10 6.11
N VAL A 410 22.02 3.51 5.84
CA VAL A 410 21.53 4.84 6.15
C VAL A 410 20.78 4.79 7.47
N PHE A 411 21.12 5.70 8.42
CA PHE A 411 20.35 5.92 9.63
C PHE A 411 19.71 7.31 9.65
N ASN A 412 18.63 7.45 10.43
CA ASN A 412 17.76 8.61 10.36
C ASN A 412 18.41 9.90 10.86
N ARG A 413 17.85 11.05 10.40
CA ARG A 413 18.25 12.41 10.76
C ARG A 413 17.62 12.86 12.09
N THR A 414 17.94 14.08 12.52
CA THR A 414 17.20 14.78 13.57
C THR A 414 15.95 15.43 12.99
N GLY A 415 14.92 15.59 13.81
CA GLY A 415 13.66 16.27 13.47
C GLY A 415 12.51 15.66 14.23
N SER A 416 11.43 16.41 14.39
CA SER A 416 10.21 15.92 15.06
C SER A 416 9.51 14.79 14.28
N ASP A 417 9.81 14.67 13.01
CA ASP A 417 9.33 13.69 12.03
C ASP A 417 10.36 12.61 11.69
N ALA A 418 11.37 12.44 12.48
CA ALA A 418 12.53 11.59 12.20
C ALA A 418 13.02 10.88 13.48
N CYS A 419 14.30 10.95 13.79
CA CYS A 419 14.90 10.32 14.99
C CYS A 419 14.82 8.79 14.91
N ASP A 420 14.06 8.15 15.77
CA ASP A 420 13.93 6.69 15.74
C ASP A 420 12.73 6.21 14.90
N ALA A 421 12.01 7.11 14.24
CA ALA A 421 11.02 6.71 13.26
C ALA A 421 11.69 5.97 12.09
N GLN A 422 11.06 4.93 11.62
CA GLN A 422 11.46 4.27 10.39
C GLN A 422 10.93 5.05 9.19
N SER A 423 11.56 4.89 8.05
CA SER A 423 11.02 5.37 6.78
C SER A 423 11.63 4.60 5.62
N GLY A 424 10.87 4.40 4.57
CA GLY A 424 11.35 3.89 3.30
C GLY A 424 12.41 4.77 2.66
N MET A 425 13.06 4.28 1.60
CA MET A 425 13.96 5.07 0.79
C MET A 425 13.84 4.70 -0.68
N SER A 426 13.78 5.72 -1.52
CA SER A 426 13.99 5.58 -2.96
C SER A 426 15.43 5.93 -3.30
N VAL A 427 16.13 5.02 -3.96
CA VAL A 427 17.56 5.19 -4.23
C VAL A 427 18.00 4.46 -5.48
N GLU A 428 18.85 5.11 -6.26
CA GLU A 428 19.53 4.50 -7.41
C GLU A 428 21.02 4.32 -7.12
N GLY A 429 21.62 3.25 -7.64
CA GLY A 429 23.03 2.92 -7.46
C GLY A 429 23.32 1.44 -7.74
N THR A 430 24.51 1.00 -7.36
CA THR A 430 24.97 -0.39 -7.57
C THR A 430 25.36 -1.09 -6.27
N LEU A 431 25.65 -0.34 -5.20
CA LEU A 431 25.97 -0.92 -3.91
C LEU A 431 24.70 -1.26 -3.12
N PRO A 432 24.58 -2.45 -2.52
CA PRO A 432 23.51 -2.77 -1.61
C PRO A 432 23.35 -1.66 -0.56
N THR A 433 22.14 -1.13 -0.43
CA THR A 433 21.86 0.01 0.44
C THR A 433 20.68 -0.30 1.34
N PHE A 434 20.88 -0.18 2.65
CA PHE A 434 19.95 -0.52 3.70
C PHE A 434 19.55 0.73 4.48
N GLY A 435 18.31 0.84 4.87
CA GLY A 435 17.82 1.97 5.66
C GLY A 435 16.31 2.17 5.49
N VAL A 436 15.70 3.17 6.12
CA VAL A 436 16.35 4.12 7.03
C VAL A 436 16.26 3.56 8.45
N ALA A 437 17.39 3.16 9.00
CA ALA A 437 17.42 2.62 10.36
C ALA A 437 17.15 3.73 11.41
N PRO A 438 16.55 3.39 12.58
CA PRO A 438 16.43 4.30 13.71
C PRO A 438 17.75 5.01 14.03
N ARG A 439 17.67 6.30 14.37
CA ARG A 439 18.85 7.08 14.70
C ARG A 439 19.65 6.50 15.88
N SER A 440 18.97 5.94 16.87
CA SER A 440 19.60 5.24 18.00
C SER A 440 20.53 4.11 17.55
N GLN A 441 20.14 3.37 16.51
CA GLN A 441 20.94 2.25 16.00
C GLN A 441 22.20 2.75 15.27
N GLY A 442 22.09 3.86 14.51
CA GLY A 442 23.26 4.52 13.93
C GLY A 442 24.26 5.00 14.99
N PHE A 443 23.77 5.48 16.13
CA PHE A 443 24.61 5.88 17.26
C PHE A 443 25.24 4.69 17.97
N ALA A 444 24.46 3.60 18.17
CA ALA A 444 24.93 2.40 18.83
C ALA A 444 26.10 1.73 18.11
N ILE A 445 26.09 1.68 16.77
CA ILE A 445 27.19 1.14 15.94
C ILE A 445 28.54 1.80 16.26
N PHE A 446 28.53 3.02 16.81
CA PHE A 446 29.75 3.77 17.17
C PHE A 446 29.87 4.01 18.68
N ASP A 447 29.20 3.23 19.52
CA ASP A 447 29.22 3.35 20.99
C ASP A 447 28.87 4.76 21.51
N GLN A 448 27.98 5.45 20.80
CA GLN A 448 27.60 6.81 21.20
C GLN A 448 26.25 6.80 21.97
N PRO A 449 26.17 7.57 23.06
CA PRO A 449 24.91 7.70 23.79
C PRO A 449 23.88 8.46 22.95
N TYR A 450 22.63 8.01 23.01
CA TYR A 450 21.51 8.59 22.30
C TYR A 450 20.28 8.73 23.20
N SER A 451 19.46 9.75 22.93
CA SER A 451 18.15 9.96 23.56
C SER A 451 17.15 10.39 22.49
N ASN A 452 16.15 9.55 22.22
CA ASN A 452 15.12 9.85 21.26
C ASN A 452 14.32 11.10 21.67
N ALA A 453 14.02 11.26 22.97
CA ALA A 453 13.34 12.44 23.49
C ALA A 453 14.11 13.75 23.23
N ASP A 454 15.44 13.74 23.38
CA ASP A 454 16.27 14.92 23.09
C ASP A 454 16.37 15.18 21.58
N CYS A 455 16.37 14.10 20.77
CA CYS A 455 16.36 14.21 19.32
C CYS A 455 15.05 14.86 18.83
N LEU A 456 13.90 14.36 19.24
CA LEU A 456 12.59 14.90 18.91
C LEU A 456 12.40 16.35 19.40
N ALA A 457 12.97 16.68 20.56
CA ALA A 457 12.97 18.04 21.10
C ALA A 457 13.99 18.98 20.41
N GLY A 458 14.82 18.47 19.49
CA GLY A 458 15.88 19.24 18.82
C GLY A 458 17.02 19.67 19.75
N THR A 459 17.15 19.09 20.94
CA THR A 459 18.18 19.41 21.94
C THR A 459 19.35 18.44 21.95
N GLY A 460 19.22 17.30 21.26
CA GLY A 460 20.28 16.30 21.09
C GLY A 460 21.35 16.67 20.06
N PRO A 461 22.38 15.81 19.89
CA PRO A 461 23.40 15.99 18.86
C PRO A 461 22.78 16.07 17.45
N GLN A 462 23.13 17.12 16.71
CA GLN A 462 22.64 17.36 15.34
C GLN A 462 23.31 16.45 14.29
N ALA A 463 24.42 15.82 14.64
CA ALA A 463 25.12 14.80 13.86
C ALA A 463 25.72 13.76 14.80
N LEU A 464 26.07 12.61 14.27
CA LEU A 464 26.80 11.59 15.05
C LEU A 464 28.12 12.20 15.55
N PRO A 465 28.41 12.20 16.89
CA PRO A 465 29.51 12.96 17.46
C PRO A 465 30.88 12.26 17.32
N VAL A 466 31.14 11.67 16.14
CA VAL A 466 32.44 11.08 15.79
C VAL A 466 32.95 11.67 14.47
N ALA A 467 34.24 11.59 14.24
CA ALA A 467 34.84 12.09 13.00
C ALA A 467 34.47 11.20 11.80
N VAL A 468 34.30 11.80 10.63
CA VAL A 468 34.19 11.05 9.36
C VAL A 468 35.44 10.17 9.19
N GLY A 469 35.25 8.91 8.83
CA GLY A 469 36.28 7.87 8.78
C GLY A 469 36.44 7.06 10.07
N THR A 470 35.67 7.37 11.14
CA THR A 470 35.69 6.53 12.35
C THR A 470 35.12 5.14 12.03
N LYS A 471 35.85 4.10 12.47
CA LYS A 471 35.40 2.72 12.39
C LYS A 471 34.52 2.40 13.59
N GLY A 472 33.40 1.73 13.33
CA GLY A 472 32.43 1.25 14.32
C GLY A 472 32.36 -0.27 14.35
N ASP A 473 31.27 -0.77 14.88
CA ASP A 473 30.99 -2.19 15.02
C ASP A 473 30.90 -2.93 13.69
N GLN A 474 30.98 -4.24 13.76
CA GLN A 474 30.71 -5.12 12.64
C GLN A 474 29.20 -5.33 12.51
N ALA A 475 28.68 -5.13 11.31
CA ALA A 475 27.27 -5.38 10.98
C ALA A 475 27.15 -6.49 9.93
N THR A 476 26.04 -7.21 9.98
CA THR A 476 25.67 -8.20 8.95
C THR A 476 24.28 -7.91 8.45
N PHE A 477 24.09 -8.09 7.13
CA PHE A 477 22.83 -7.97 6.41
C PHE A 477 22.66 -9.24 5.60
N SER A 478 21.49 -9.83 5.61
CA SER A 478 21.20 -11.04 4.82
C SER A 478 19.80 -10.95 4.22
N SER A 479 19.68 -11.35 2.97
CA SER A 479 18.43 -11.41 2.23
C SER A 479 17.89 -12.84 2.30
N HIS A 480 16.65 -12.99 2.73
CA HIS A 480 15.93 -14.26 2.81
C HIS A 480 14.71 -14.18 1.92
N PHE A 481 14.43 -15.24 1.18
CA PHE A 481 13.18 -15.35 0.45
C PHE A 481 12.07 -15.59 1.47
N ASP A 482 11.06 -14.75 1.49
CA ASP A 482 9.85 -14.85 2.30
C ASP A 482 8.57 -14.97 1.48
N GLY A 483 8.68 -14.81 0.18
CA GLY A 483 7.56 -14.92 -0.76
C GLY A 483 6.96 -13.56 -1.08
N TRP A 484 5.87 -13.56 -1.82
CA TRP A 484 5.05 -12.40 -2.15
C TRP A 484 3.86 -12.34 -1.19
N GLY A 485 3.18 -11.20 -1.10
CA GLY A 485 2.08 -10.97 -0.17
C GLY A 485 0.96 -12.03 -0.21
N TYR A 486 0.28 -12.18 0.91
CA TYR A 486 -0.71 -13.21 1.18
C TYR A 486 -2.12 -12.65 1.25
N ALA A 487 -3.11 -13.54 1.03
CA ALA A 487 -4.48 -13.29 1.45
C ALA A 487 -4.76 -14.04 2.75
N HIS A 488 -5.40 -13.40 3.70
CA HIS A 488 -5.70 -13.92 5.03
C HIS A 488 -7.18 -14.21 5.20
N LEU A 489 -7.52 -15.31 5.83
CA LEU A 489 -8.88 -15.66 6.21
C LEU A 489 -9.08 -15.52 7.71
N TYR A 490 -9.87 -14.54 8.12
CA TYR A 490 -10.23 -14.35 9.52
C TYR A 490 -11.68 -14.78 9.78
N ARG A 491 -11.89 -15.56 10.85
CA ARG A 491 -13.24 -15.79 11.37
C ARG A 491 -13.67 -14.60 12.21
N ASN A 492 -14.80 -13.99 11.84
CA ASN A 492 -15.40 -12.88 12.58
C ASN A 492 -16.47 -13.41 13.56
N GLU A 493 -16.13 -13.52 14.83
CA GLU A 493 -17.05 -13.89 15.89
C GLU A 493 -17.43 -12.67 16.74
N ARG A 494 -18.36 -11.85 16.22
CA ARG A 494 -18.83 -10.62 16.88
C ARG A 494 -17.74 -9.59 17.15
N GLY A 495 -16.83 -9.45 16.22
CA GLY A 495 -15.71 -8.53 16.28
C GLY A 495 -14.40 -9.12 16.76
N LYS A 496 -14.41 -10.30 17.36
CA LYS A 496 -13.16 -11.06 17.54
C LYS A 496 -12.80 -11.70 16.20
N MET A 497 -11.75 -11.22 15.60
CA MET A 497 -11.15 -11.83 14.43
C MET A 497 -10.10 -12.86 14.85
N THR A 498 -10.14 -14.02 14.22
CA THR A 498 -9.18 -15.11 14.47
C THR A 498 -8.73 -15.62 13.12
N GLU A 499 -7.45 -15.53 12.85
CA GLU A 499 -6.85 -16.08 11.64
C GLU A 499 -7.05 -17.59 11.58
N LEU A 500 -7.42 -18.07 10.41
CA LEU A 500 -7.71 -19.48 10.15
C LEU A 500 -6.79 -20.09 9.12
N ASP A 501 -6.41 -19.30 8.13
CA ASP A 501 -5.62 -19.74 6.98
C ASP A 501 -5.05 -18.54 6.23
N THR A 502 -3.98 -18.77 5.50
CA THR A 502 -3.41 -17.87 4.51
C THR A 502 -3.46 -18.51 3.13
N TYR A 503 -3.40 -17.69 2.10
CA TYR A 503 -3.34 -18.13 0.71
C TYR A 503 -2.44 -17.20 -0.09
N ALA A 504 -1.52 -17.78 -0.83
CA ALA A 504 -0.86 -17.12 -1.95
C ALA A 504 -0.82 -18.08 -3.16
N ILE A 505 -0.50 -17.53 -4.32
CA ILE A 505 -0.36 -18.34 -5.53
C ILE A 505 0.88 -19.23 -5.45
N PRO A 506 0.90 -20.42 -6.07
CA PRO A 506 2.06 -21.32 -5.99
C PRO A 506 3.39 -20.67 -6.45
N GLU A 507 3.31 -19.78 -7.44
CA GLU A 507 4.44 -19.03 -7.95
C GLU A 507 4.98 -18.01 -6.93
N GLY A 508 4.12 -17.47 -6.06
CA GLY A 508 4.52 -16.57 -4.98
C GLY A 508 5.39 -17.24 -3.91
N HIS A 509 5.37 -18.57 -3.87
CA HIS A 509 6.12 -19.40 -2.91
C HIS A 509 7.39 -20.03 -3.50
N ASP A 510 7.74 -19.71 -4.74
CA ASP A 510 8.90 -20.31 -5.37
C ASP A 510 9.94 -19.24 -5.71
N PRO A 511 11.14 -19.28 -5.11
CA PRO A 511 12.21 -18.32 -5.41
C PRO A 511 12.57 -18.20 -6.89
N ALA A 512 12.21 -19.20 -7.72
CA ALA A 512 12.39 -19.14 -9.16
C ALA A 512 11.53 -18.04 -9.83
N TYR A 513 10.50 -17.57 -9.15
CA TYR A 513 9.58 -16.53 -9.61
C TYR A 513 9.75 -15.20 -8.84
N ALA A 514 10.78 -15.07 -8.04
CA ALA A 514 11.04 -13.84 -7.30
C ALA A 514 11.42 -12.63 -8.18
N SER A 515 11.69 -12.86 -9.45
CA SER A 515 11.98 -11.78 -10.40
C SER A 515 11.76 -12.24 -11.86
N GLY A 516 11.50 -11.28 -12.76
CA GLY A 516 11.35 -11.55 -14.18
C GLY A 516 9.96 -12.03 -14.63
N PHE A 517 8.98 -12.01 -13.73
CA PHE A 517 7.60 -12.41 -13.99
C PHE A 517 6.56 -11.33 -13.63
N GLY A 518 7.00 -10.12 -13.29
CA GLY A 518 6.20 -9.08 -12.68
C GLY A 518 5.98 -9.34 -11.19
N ASP A 519 5.17 -8.51 -10.55
CA ASP A 519 4.83 -8.66 -9.15
C ASP A 519 3.74 -9.73 -8.98
N LEU A 520 3.99 -10.67 -8.10
CA LEU A 520 3.11 -11.82 -7.88
C LEU A 520 2.35 -11.72 -6.56
N THR A 521 2.27 -10.51 -6.01
CA THR A 521 1.53 -10.19 -4.80
C THR A 521 0.03 -10.05 -5.08
N VAL A 522 -0.80 -10.18 -4.05
CA VAL A 522 -2.22 -9.83 -4.09
C VAL A 522 -2.36 -8.31 -3.95
N HIS A 523 -3.38 -7.74 -4.59
CA HIS A 523 -3.77 -6.34 -4.41
C HIS A 523 -5.16 -6.27 -3.76
N GLU A 524 -6.20 -6.64 -4.48
CA GLU A 524 -7.57 -6.52 -3.99
C GLU A 524 -8.30 -7.86 -3.91
N VAL A 525 -9.31 -7.88 -3.02
CA VAL A 525 -10.25 -8.97 -2.85
C VAL A 525 -11.70 -8.51 -3.01
N ALA A 526 -12.48 -9.22 -3.80
CA ALA A 526 -13.94 -9.07 -3.84
C ALA A 526 -14.61 -10.35 -3.37
N THR A 527 -15.52 -10.25 -2.41
CA THR A 527 -16.31 -11.40 -1.99
C THR A 527 -17.56 -11.58 -2.87
N SER A 528 -17.99 -12.82 -3.07
CA SER A 528 -19.20 -13.09 -3.84
C SER A 528 -20.43 -12.53 -3.13
N HIS A 529 -21.28 -11.80 -3.88
CA HIS A 529 -22.56 -11.31 -3.38
C HIS A 529 -23.72 -12.32 -3.50
N VAL A 530 -23.44 -13.52 -4.01
CA VAL A 530 -24.41 -14.63 -4.09
C VAL A 530 -24.00 -15.86 -3.27
N ARG A 531 -22.75 -15.94 -2.82
CA ARG A 531 -22.17 -17.04 -2.06
C ARG A 531 -21.27 -16.55 -0.94
N SER A 532 -21.44 -17.07 0.27
CA SER A 532 -20.60 -16.71 1.42
C SER A 532 -19.26 -17.43 1.49
N ASP A 533 -18.96 -18.31 0.53
CA ASP A 533 -17.77 -19.15 0.51
C ASP A 533 -16.85 -18.92 -0.70
N LEU A 534 -17.08 -17.86 -1.49
CA LEU A 534 -16.25 -17.52 -2.64
C LEU A 534 -15.66 -16.12 -2.51
N ALA A 535 -14.40 -15.99 -2.91
CA ALA A 535 -13.69 -14.75 -3.09
C ALA A 535 -12.90 -14.73 -4.40
N TYR A 536 -12.69 -13.53 -4.92
CA TYR A 536 -12.01 -13.23 -6.16
C TYR A 536 -10.89 -12.24 -5.87
N PHE A 537 -9.73 -12.44 -6.47
CA PHE A 537 -8.55 -11.64 -6.20
C PHE A 537 -7.93 -11.10 -7.47
N ALA A 538 -7.49 -9.86 -7.41
CA ALA A 538 -6.51 -9.27 -8.31
C ALA A 538 -5.11 -9.56 -7.76
N TYR A 539 -4.29 -10.27 -8.53
CA TYR A 539 -2.94 -10.69 -8.16
C TYR A 539 -1.89 -10.10 -9.10
N TYR A 540 -1.98 -8.84 -9.45
CA TYR A 540 -1.08 -8.20 -10.41
C TYR A 540 -0.68 -9.14 -11.56
N ALA A 541 0.63 -9.42 -11.74
CA ALA A 541 1.13 -10.37 -12.74
C ALA A 541 0.79 -11.84 -12.44
N GLY A 542 0.41 -12.15 -11.21
CA GLY A 542 -0.13 -13.45 -10.81
C GLY A 542 -1.49 -13.77 -11.43
N GLY A 543 -2.17 -12.80 -12.03
CA GLY A 543 -3.43 -12.98 -12.74
C GLY A 543 -4.68 -12.84 -11.86
N PHE A 544 -5.81 -13.29 -12.38
CA PHE A 544 -7.08 -13.31 -11.65
C PHE A 544 -7.25 -14.66 -10.94
N ARG A 545 -7.56 -14.63 -9.64
CA ARG A 545 -7.65 -15.83 -8.81
C ARG A 545 -9.01 -15.96 -8.15
N VAL A 546 -9.45 -17.19 -7.93
CA VAL A 546 -10.72 -17.52 -7.26
C VAL A 546 -10.46 -18.52 -6.17
N THR A 547 -10.83 -18.18 -4.94
CA THR A 547 -10.74 -19.10 -3.81
C THR A 547 -12.12 -19.45 -3.28
N LYS A 548 -12.18 -20.60 -2.61
CA LYS A 548 -13.36 -21.07 -1.88
C LYS A 548 -12.97 -21.36 -0.44
N ILE A 549 -13.78 -20.83 0.50
CA ILE A 549 -13.64 -21.19 1.91
C ILE A 549 -14.15 -22.61 2.10
N LYS A 550 -13.25 -23.53 2.42
CA LYS A 550 -13.56 -24.94 2.62
C LYS A 550 -12.86 -25.47 3.87
N ASN A 551 -13.63 -25.88 4.87
CA ASN A 551 -13.11 -26.32 6.16
C ASN A 551 -12.18 -25.28 6.81
N ASP A 552 -12.63 -24.04 6.79
CA ASP A 552 -11.88 -22.87 7.31
C ASP A 552 -10.53 -22.63 6.62
N LYS A 553 -10.41 -22.96 5.35
CA LYS A 553 -9.24 -22.72 4.50
C LYS A 553 -9.62 -22.00 3.21
N LEU A 554 -8.74 -21.14 2.72
CA LEU A 554 -8.79 -20.58 1.38
C LEU A 554 -8.20 -21.60 0.39
N VAL A 555 -9.04 -22.15 -0.46
CA VAL A 555 -8.62 -23.15 -1.46
C VAL A 555 -8.83 -22.56 -2.84
N GLU A 556 -7.78 -22.41 -3.64
CA GLU A 556 -7.91 -22.01 -5.04
C GLU A 556 -8.81 -23.00 -5.79
N VAL A 557 -9.79 -22.46 -6.49
CA VAL A 557 -10.76 -23.22 -7.27
C VAL A 557 -10.89 -22.73 -8.70
N GLY A 558 -10.15 -21.70 -9.05
CA GLY A 558 -10.09 -21.17 -10.41
C GLY A 558 -9.09 -20.05 -10.58
N HIS A 559 -8.60 -19.88 -11.80
CA HIS A 559 -7.70 -18.79 -12.13
C HIS A 559 -7.78 -18.44 -13.63
N TYR A 560 -7.24 -17.28 -13.96
CA TYR A 560 -7.04 -16.85 -15.34
C TYR A 560 -5.78 -16.01 -15.47
N ILE A 561 -4.93 -16.38 -16.42
CA ILE A 561 -3.76 -15.62 -16.89
C ILE A 561 -3.85 -15.51 -18.42
N ASP A 562 -3.77 -14.29 -18.94
CA ASP A 562 -3.84 -14.03 -20.39
C ASP A 562 -2.53 -14.42 -21.10
N LYS A 563 -2.61 -14.54 -22.40
CA LYS A 563 -1.47 -14.94 -23.22
C LYS A 563 -0.31 -13.93 -23.19
N GLY A 564 -0.60 -12.67 -22.95
CA GLY A 564 0.41 -11.60 -22.84
C GLY A 564 0.84 -11.30 -21.42
N GLY A 565 0.43 -12.11 -20.44
CA GLY A 565 0.53 -11.77 -19.03
C GLY A 565 -0.64 -10.89 -18.59
N ASN A 566 -0.64 -10.49 -17.34
CA ASN A 566 -1.62 -9.58 -16.73
C ASN A 566 -0.94 -8.65 -15.72
N ASN A 567 -1.68 -7.60 -15.36
CA ASN A 567 -1.32 -6.68 -14.31
C ASN A 567 -2.63 -6.22 -13.62
N PHE A 568 -3.29 -7.17 -12.91
CA PHE A 568 -4.59 -6.90 -12.30
C PHE A 568 -4.45 -6.12 -11.00
N TRP A 569 -5.19 -5.02 -10.92
CA TRP A 569 -5.26 -4.15 -9.75
C TRP A 569 -6.58 -4.35 -9.00
N GLY A 570 -7.68 -3.82 -9.56
CA GLY A 570 -8.99 -3.83 -8.94
C GLY A 570 -9.84 -5.04 -9.34
N VAL A 571 -10.74 -5.46 -8.44
CA VAL A 571 -11.68 -6.54 -8.70
C VAL A 571 -13.03 -6.27 -8.05
N GLN A 572 -14.14 -6.38 -8.79
CA GLN A 572 -15.47 -6.20 -8.22
C GLN A 572 -16.51 -7.13 -8.83
N THR A 573 -17.36 -7.71 -7.99
CA THR A 573 -18.46 -8.60 -8.41
C THR A 573 -19.71 -7.84 -8.81
N PHE A 574 -20.45 -8.32 -9.82
CA PHE A 574 -21.74 -7.76 -10.20
C PHE A 574 -22.73 -8.78 -10.77
N PRO A 575 -24.04 -8.60 -10.53
CA PRO A 575 -25.05 -9.48 -11.06
C PRO A 575 -25.51 -9.04 -12.47
N HIS A 576 -25.70 -10.00 -13.36
CA HIS A 576 -26.41 -9.77 -14.63
C HIS A 576 -27.19 -11.03 -15.06
N GLY A 577 -28.49 -10.89 -15.33
CA GLY A 577 -29.33 -11.99 -15.82
C GLY A 577 -29.40 -13.21 -14.90
N GLY A 578 -29.23 -13.03 -13.59
CA GLY A 578 -29.20 -14.11 -12.59
C GLY A 578 -27.86 -14.84 -12.48
N THR A 579 -26.82 -14.33 -13.13
CA THR A 579 -25.43 -14.82 -13.06
C THR A 579 -24.58 -13.77 -12.38
N GLU A 580 -23.63 -14.20 -11.56
CA GLU A 580 -22.57 -13.35 -11.05
C GLU A 580 -21.43 -13.27 -12.06
N TYR A 581 -20.97 -12.07 -12.32
CA TYR A 581 -19.77 -11.75 -13.10
C TYR A 581 -18.80 -10.99 -12.22
N VAL A 582 -17.56 -10.96 -12.67
CA VAL A 582 -16.48 -10.19 -12.00
C VAL A 582 -15.86 -9.26 -13.03
N ALA A 583 -15.81 -7.98 -12.70
CA ALA A 583 -14.99 -7.01 -13.39
C ALA A 583 -13.61 -6.98 -12.72
N ALA A 584 -12.56 -6.96 -13.51
CA ALA A 584 -11.21 -6.72 -13.04
C ALA A 584 -10.56 -5.64 -13.90
N SER A 585 -9.80 -4.75 -13.30
CA SER A 585 -8.98 -3.78 -13.99
C SER A 585 -7.58 -4.36 -14.20
N ASP A 586 -7.13 -4.35 -15.44
CA ASP A 586 -5.75 -4.66 -15.79
C ASP A 586 -5.04 -3.35 -16.11
N ARG A 587 -3.96 -3.03 -15.41
CA ARG A 587 -3.26 -1.74 -15.48
C ARG A 587 -2.78 -1.39 -16.88
N ASP A 588 -2.42 -2.40 -17.65
CA ASP A 588 -1.80 -2.25 -18.97
C ASP A 588 -2.81 -2.35 -20.11
N TYR A 589 -4.03 -2.74 -19.82
CA TYR A 589 -5.04 -2.95 -20.84
C TYR A 589 -6.37 -2.26 -20.56
N GLY A 590 -6.95 -2.47 -19.38
CA GLY A 590 -8.25 -1.93 -19.01
C GLY A 590 -9.20 -2.95 -18.40
N LEU A 591 -10.45 -3.00 -18.87
CA LEU A 591 -11.48 -3.85 -18.27
C LEU A 591 -11.41 -5.28 -18.79
N TYR A 592 -11.40 -6.23 -17.84
CA TYR A 592 -11.72 -7.64 -18.05
C TYR A 592 -13.03 -7.99 -17.36
N ILE A 593 -13.84 -8.84 -17.98
CA ILE A 593 -15.06 -9.40 -17.38
C ILE A 593 -14.95 -10.90 -17.36
N PHE A 594 -15.06 -11.47 -16.16
CA PHE A 594 -14.95 -12.90 -15.90
C PHE A 594 -16.26 -13.49 -15.41
N GLN A 595 -16.38 -14.81 -15.56
CA GLN A 595 -17.38 -15.65 -14.94
C GLN A 595 -16.70 -16.87 -14.34
N TYR A 596 -16.93 -17.11 -13.05
CA TYR A 596 -16.55 -18.37 -12.42
C TYR A 596 -17.48 -19.50 -12.88
N THR A 597 -16.92 -20.57 -13.39
CA THR A 597 -17.65 -21.71 -13.99
C THR A 597 -17.47 -23.01 -13.22
N GLY A 598 -16.75 -22.97 -12.10
CA GLY A 598 -16.50 -24.12 -11.26
C GLY A 598 -17.78 -24.69 -10.65
N ARG A 599 -17.74 -25.97 -10.27
CA ARG A 599 -18.89 -26.64 -9.67
C ARG A 599 -19.31 -25.98 -8.35
N GLN A 600 -20.62 -25.80 -8.24
CA GLN A 600 -21.27 -25.28 -7.02
C GLN A 600 -21.07 -26.22 -5.84
#